data_86e9c3229314d4e275c72ae09e44335f
#
_entry.id   86e9c3229314d4e275c72ae09e44335f
#
_cell.length_a   1.000
_cell.length_b   1.000
_cell.length_c   1.000
_cell.angle_alpha   90.00
_cell.angle_beta   90.00
_cell.angle_gamma   90.00
#
_symmetry.space_group_name_H-M   'P 1'
#
loop_
_entity.id
_entity.type
_entity.pdbx_description
1 polymer ?
#
loop_
_entity_poly.entity_id
_entity_poly.type
_entity_poly.pdbx_seq_one_letter_code
_entity_poly.pdbx_strand_id
1 'polypeptide(L)'
;SNTKLRKNNKDIKIRVAGLSLYPVSTRICPMQDIAQCKAPCLSDSGFAKVYKSVNNSRKAKTDFYLNDPKNFIIQLKNELTNFEKLCKKQQIIPYVRLNVITDIQYELKANGCIPQSFPNISFIDYTKIAKRLGKTPDNYELMFSFSKAPKYRSSVLKALKTDVPISVVFFGGMPKRFLNREVVDGDKSDIVNLGYKN
;
A
#
# COMPACT_ATOMS: atom_id res chain seq x y z
N SER A 1 -13.11 -9.51 -2.44
CA SER A 1 -12.19 -9.00 -1.39
C SER A 1 -10.80 -9.61 -1.54
N ASN A 2 -9.76 -8.83 -1.25
CA ASN A 2 -8.36 -9.27 -1.35
C ASN A 2 -8.07 -10.34 -0.28
N THR A 3 -7.52 -11.51 -0.69
CA THR A 3 -7.23 -12.65 0.19
C THR A 3 -6.29 -12.27 1.34
N LYS A 4 -5.32 -11.36 1.09
CA LYS A 4 -4.36 -10.90 2.09
C LYS A 4 -5.03 -10.03 3.16
N LEU A 5 -5.98 -9.17 2.76
CA LEU A 5 -6.79 -8.40 3.70
C LEU A 5 -7.68 -9.30 4.57
N ARG A 6 -8.18 -10.44 4.02
CA ARG A 6 -8.94 -11.42 4.81
C ARG A 6 -8.08 -12.17 5.82
N LYS A 7 -6.84 -12.53 5.47
CA LYS A 7 -5.90 -13.19 6.40
C LYS A 7 -5.61 -12.29 7.61
N ASN A 8 -5.41 -10.99 7.36
CA ASN A 8 -5.14 -10.01 8.43
C ASN A 8 -6.29 -9.85 9.43
N ASN A 9 -7.52 -10.26 9.07
CA ASN A 9 -8.71 -10.13 9.91
C ASN A 9 -9.01 -11.37 10.78
N LYS A 10 -8.18 -12.44 10.76
CA LYS A 10 -8.55 -13.72 11.40
C LYS A 10 -8.18 -13.85 12.87
N ASP A 11 -7.10 -13.25 13.33
CA ASP A 11 -6.47 -13.64 14.61
C ASP A 11 -6.44 -12.57 15.70
N ILE A 12 -6.83 -11.33 15.39
CA ILE A 12 -6.90 -10.23 16.36
C ILE A 12 -8.17 -9.44 16.01
N LYS A 13 -8.72 -8.67 16.95
CA LYS A 13 -9.82 -7.73 16.69
C LYS A 13 -9.37 -6.57 15.77
N ILE A 14 -8.91 -6.90 14.57
CA ILE A 14 -8.40 -5.98 13.54
C ILE A 14 -9.29 -6.07 12.30
N ARG A 15 -9.59 -4.94 11.69
CA ARG A 15 -10.23 -4.87 10.39
C ARG A 15 -9.38 -4.06 9.42
N VAL A 16 -9.05 -4.65 8.27
CA VAL A 16 -8.28 -3.98 7.22
C VAL A 16 -9.21 -3.63 6.05
N ALA A 17 -9.31 -2.35 5.74
CA ALA A 17 -9.91 -1.86 4.49
C ALA A 17 -8.83 -1.53 3.47
N GLY A 18 -9.18 -1.50 2.18
CA GLY A 18 -8.20 -1.22 1.13
C GLY A 18 -8.79 -0.49 -0.06
N LEU A 19 -8.13 0.59 -0.47
CA LEU A 19 -8.44 1.33 -1.69
C LEU A 19 -7.58 0.79 -2.85
N SER A 20 -8.25 0.34 -3.91
CA SER A 20 -7.60 -0.14 -5.13
C SER A 20 -8.02 0.72 -6.31
N LEU A 21 -7.09 1.51 -6.83
CA LEU A 21 -7.21 2.22 -8.10
C LEU A 21 -6.44 1.45 -9.17
N TYR A 22 -6.76 1.67 -10.46
CA TYR A 22 -6.04 1.04 -11.58
C TYR A 22 -4.79 1.86 -11.92
N PRO A 23 -3.60 1.25 -12.05
CA PRO A 23 -2.33 1.96 -12.25
C PRO A 23 -2.12 2.38 -13.71
N VAL A 24 -2.92 3.33 -14.21
CA VAL A 24 -2.92 3.76 -15.62
C VAL A 24 -1.73 4.63 -16.03
N SER A 25 -1.11 5.35 -15.09
CA SER A 25 -0.10 6.36 -15.42
C SER A 25 0.87 6.64 -14.27
N THR A 26 1.91 7.40 -14.56
CA THR A 26 2.87 7.91 -13.56
C THR A 26 2.26 8.85 -12.53
N ARG A 27 1.07 9.43 -12.78
CA ARG A 27 0.32 10.18 -11.75
C ARG A 27 -0.18 9.27 -10.62
N ILE A 28 -0.44 8.00 -10.93
CA ILE A 28 -0.96 6.99 -9.99
C ILE A 28 0.18 6.13 -9.43
N CYS A 29 1.16 5.77 -10.28
CA CYS A 29 2.33 4.98 -9.94
C CYS A 29 3.60 5.65 -10.48
N PRO A 30 4.17 6.64 -9.79
CA PRO A 30 5.29 7.45 -10.30
C PRO A 30 6.53 6.67 -10.68
N MET A 31 6.76 5.52 -10.04
CA MET A 31 7.98 4.72 -10.24
C MET A 31 7.78 3.51 -11.17
N GLN A 32 6.60 3.36 -11.82
CA GLN A 32 6.26 2.15 -12.58
C GLN A 32 7.25 1.82 -13.70
N ASP A 33 7.74 2.83 -14.42
CA ASP A 33 8.66 2.64 -15.54
C ASP A 33 10.10 2.46 -15.07
N ILE A 34 10.53 3.25 -14.07
CA ILE A 34 11.87 3.19 -13.49
C ILE A 34 12.10 1.86 -12.76
N ALA A 35 11.10 1.39 -12.02
CA ALA A 35 11.15 0.14 -11.28
C ALA A 35 10.75 -1.07 -12.14
N GLN A 36 10.34 -0.87 -13.39
CA GLN A 36 9.89 -1.92 -14.33
C GLN A 36 8.81 -2.83 -13.73
N CYS A 37 7.89 -2.26 -12.94
CA CYS A 37 6.85 -3.04 -12.27
C CYS A 37 5.49 -3.01 -12.98
N LYS A 38 5.40 -2.39 -14.15
CA LYS A 38 4.16 -2.33 -14.93
C LYS A 38 3.76 -3.72 -15.47
N ALA A 39 4.69 -4.45 -16.08
CA ALA A 39 4.40 -5.77 -16.66
C ALA A 39 4.00 -6.82 -15.61
N PRO A 40 4.69 -6.97 -14.45
CA PRO A 40 4.28 -7.89 -13.41
C PRO A 40 3.26 -7.29 -12.42
N CYS A 41 2.49 -6.27 -12.83
CA CYS A 41 1.56 -5.59 -11.92
C CYS A 41 0.41 -6.51 -11.48
N LEU A 42 0.00 -6.38 -10.23
CA LEU A 42 -1.15 -7.10 -9.65
C LEU A 42 -2.49 -6.71 -10.31
N SER A 43 -2.54 -5.62 -11.10
CA SER A 43 -3.71 -5.28 -11.91
C SER A 43 -4.07 -6.34 -12.94
N ASP A 44 -3.07 -7.10 -13.41
CA ASP A 44 -3.23 -8.11 -14.47
C ASP A 44 -2.98 -9.54 -13.97
N SER A 45 -3.06 -9.75 -12.65
CA SER A 45 -2.86 -11.05 -11.99
C SER A 45 -4.04 -11.46 -11.12
N GLY A 46 -4.12 -12.74 -10.77
CA GLY A 46 -5.13 -13.31 -9.87
C GLY A 46 -6.57 -13.03 -10.35
N PHE A 47 -7.46 -12.66 -9.44
CA PHE A 47 -8.87 -12.37 -9.75
C PHE A 47 -9.06 -11.24 -10.78
N ALA A 48 -8.14 -10.29 -10.83
CA ALA A 48 -8.22 -9.19 -11.79
C ALA A 48 -8.01 -9.64 -13.24
N LYS A 49 -7.25 -10.72 -13.46
CA LYS A 49 -7.08 -11.35 -14.77
C LYS A 49 -8.34 -12.10 -15.22
N VAL A 50 -9.04 -12.74 -14.25
CA VAL A 50 -10.22 -13.58 -14.51
C VAL A 50 -11.49 -12.74 -14.62
N TYR A 51 -11.68 -11.78 -13.72
CA TYR A 51 -12.93 -11.00 -13.63
C TYR A 51 -12.73 -9.56 -14.11
N LYS A 52 -13.18 -9.26 -15.32
CA LYS A 52 -13.12 -7.90 -15.90
C LYS A 52 -13.79 -6.83 -15.03
N SER A 53 -14.84 -7.20 -14.27
CA SER A 53 -15.55 -6.29 -13.35
C SER A 53 -14.63 -5.71 -12.27
N VAL A 54 -13.63 -6.46 -11.80
CA VAL A 54 -12.65 -5.98 -10.82
C VAL A 54 -11.85 -4.81 -11.39
N ASN A 55 -11.32 -4.96 -12.60
CA ASN A 55 -10.55 -3.89 -13.23
C ASN A 55 -11.43 -2.73 -13.70
N ASN A 56 -12.66 -2.99 -14.12
CA ASN A 56 -13.61 -1.91 -14.46
C ASN A 56 -13.91 -1.03 -13.23
N SER A 57 -14.16 -1.64 -12.07
CA SER A 57 -14.35 -0.90 -10.81
C SER A 57 -13.11 -0.10 -10.39
N ARG A 58 -11.91 -0.65 -10.58
CA ARG A 58 -10.65 0.05 -10.31
C ARG A 58 -10.46 1.24 -11.24
N LYS A 59 -10.73 1.06 -12.56
CA LYS A 59 -10.64 2.12 -13.58
C LYS A 59 -11.62 3.24 -13.27
N ALA A 60 -12.89 2.93 -13.00
CA ALA A 60 -13.89 3.95 -12.65
C ALA A 60 -13.45 4.82 -11.44
N LYS A 61 -12.89 4.19 -10.39
CA LYS A 61 -12.33 4.95 -9.25
C LYS A 61 -11.10 5.77 -9.62
N THR A 62 -10.26 5.26 -10.53
CA THR A 62 -9.10 6.01 -11.03
C THR A 62 -9.54 7.21 -11.86
N ASP A 63 -10.53 7.03 -12.74
CA ASP A 63 -11.08 8.11 -13.55
C ASP A 63 -11.71 9.19 -12.67
N PHE A 64 -12.41 8.80 -11.61
CA PHE A 64 -12.95 9.73 -10.63
C PHE A 64 -11.83 10.51 -9.93
N TYR A 65 -10.78 9.83 -9.44
CA TYR A 65 -9.62 10.50 -8.82
C TYR A 65 -8.91 11.48 -9.77
N LEU A 66 -8.78 11.13 -11.07
CA LEU A 66 -8.07 11.95 -12.05
C LEU A 66 -8.87 13.16 -12.53
N ASN A 67 -10.19 12.99 -12.70
CA ASN A 67 -11.07 13.99 -13.29
C ASN A 67 -11.70 14.92 -12.24
N ASP A 68 -11.94 14.41 -11.02
CA ASP A 68 -12.51 15.18 -9.92
C ASP A 68 -11.85 14.83 -8.58
N PRO A 69 -10.57 15.16 -8.40
CA PRO A 69 -9.82 14.81 -7.20
C PRO A 69 -10.40 15.38 -5.92
N LYS A 70 -11.04 16.55 -5.99
CA LYS A 70 -11.67 17.20 -4.83
C LYS A 70 -12.81 16.35 -4.28
N ASN A 71 -13.77 15.98 -5.11
CA ASN A 71 -14.92 15.19 -4.68
C ASN A 71 -14.50 13.74 -4.35
N PHE A 72 -13.50 13.19 -5.05
CA PHE A 72 -12.90 11.91 -4.68
C PHE A 72 -12.35 11.92 -3.24
N ILE A 73 -11.60 12.94 -2.85
CA ILE A 73 -11.04 13.08 -1.49
C ILE A 73 -12.16 13.28 -0.46
N ILE A 74 -13.21 14.05 -0.78
CA ILE A 74 -14.37 14.21 0.09
C ILE A 74 -15.05 12.85 0.32
N GLN A 75 -15.32 12.09 -0.74
CA GLN A 75 -15.92 10.78 -0.62
C GLN A 75 -15.03 9.82 0.18
N LEU A 76 -13.73 9.78 -0.10
CA LEU A 76 -12.78 8.95 0.64
C LEU A 76 -12.81 9.28 2.15
N LYS A 77 -12.82 10.55 2.52
CA LYS A 77 -12.92 10.98 3.93
C LYS A 77 -14.25 10.54 4.57
N ASN A 78 -15.36 10.62 3.85
CA ASN A 78 -16.65 10.15 4.34
C ASN A 78 -16.66 8.62 4.56
N GLU A 79 -16.08 7.85 3.64
CA GLU A 79 -15.96 6.39 3.77
C GLU A 79 -15.05 6.02 4.95
N LEU A 80 -13.93 6.70 5.15
CA LEU A 80 -13.03 6.47 6.28
C LEU A 80 -13.69 6.84 7.62
N THR A 81 -14.45 7.93 7.68
CA THR A 81 -15.24 8.30 8.86
C THR A 81 -16.24 7.21 9.23
N ASN A 82 -16.96 6.66 8.25
CA ASN A 82 -17.91 5.58 8.48
C ASN A 82 -17.21 4.28 8.91
N PHE A 83 -16.06 3.98 8.33
CA PHE A 83 -15.24 2.84 8.70
C PHE A 83 -14.72 2.95 10.13
N GLU A 84 -14.21 4.10 10.53
CA GLU A 84 -13.74 4.38 11.90
C GLU A 84 -14.87 4.23 12.93
N LYS A 85 -16.05 4.83 12.67
CA LYS A 85 -17.23 4.68 13.51
C LYS A 85 -17.65 3.22 13.67
N LEU A 86 -17.66 2.46 12.58
CA LEU A 86 -17.98 1.04 12.59
C LEU A 86 -16.99 0.23 13.45
N CYS A 87 -15.70 0.46 13.25
CA CYS A 87 -14.65 -0.21 14.03
C CYS A 87 -14.75 0.13 15.52
N LYS A 88 -14.96 1.41 15.86
CA LYS A 88 -15.17 1.85 17.24
C LYS A 88 -16.37 1.15 17.90
N LYS A 89 -17.53 1.09 17.20
CA LYS A 89 -18.74 0.38 17.69
C LYS A 89 -18.47 -1.10 17.96
N GLN A 90 -17.63 -1.74 17.16
CA GLN A 90 -17.32 -3.17 17.27
C GLN A 90 -16.10 -3.47 18.14
N GLN A 91 -15.45 -2.44 18.71
CA GLN A 91 -14.19 -2.56 19.45
C GLN A 91 -13.08 -3.26 18.63
N ILE A 92 -12.96 -2.89 17.37
CA ILE A 92 -12.01 -3.42 16.39
C ILE A 92 -10.99 -2.35 16.04
N ILE A 93 -9.73 -2.72 15.93
CA ILE A 93 -8.64 -1.82 15.51
C ILE A 93 -8.71 -1.60 14.00
N PRO A 94 -8.89 -0.34 13.52
CA PRO A 94 -8.96 -0.04 12.11
C PRO A 94 -7.58 0.06 11.45
N TYR A 95 -7.36 -0.70 10.39
CA TYR A 95 -6.23 -0.56 9.49
C TYR A 95 -6.70 -0.24 8.09
N VAL A 96 -5.98 0.63 7.38
CA VAL A 96 -6.31 1.01 5.99
C VAL A 96 -5.08 0.94 5.10
N ARG A 97 -5.27 0.35 3.91
CA ARG A 97 -4.33 0.41 2.80
C ARG A 97 -4.88 1.36 1.73
N LEU A 98 -4.30 2.55 1.64
CA LEU A 98 -4.70 3.55 0.64
C LEU A 98 -4.18 3.21 -0.76
N ASN A 99 -3.13 2.40 -0.85
CA ASN A 99 -2.43 2.04 -2.07
C ASN A 99 -2.29 0.52 -2.23
N VAL A 100 -3.40 -0.22 -2.40
CA VAL A 100 -3.33 -1.69 -2.56
C VAL A 100 -2.50 -2.10 -3.79
N ILE A 101 -2.60 -1.34 -4.89
CA ILE A 101 -1.86 -1.58 -6.15
C ILE A 101 -1.34 -0.28 -6.80
N THR A 102 -1.33 0.83 -6.07
CA THR A 102 -0.89 2.15 -6.54
C THR A 102 0.18 2.73 -5.61
N ASP A 103 0.66 3.95 -5.87
CA ASP A 103 1.66 4.61 -5.02
C ASP A 103 1.41 6.13 -4.95
N ILE A 104 0.15 6.50 -4.63
CA ILE A 104 -0.27 7.89 -4.44
C ILE A 104 0.13 8.36 -3.04
N GLN A 105 0.65 9.58 -2.95
CA GLN A 105 1.10 10.18 -1.69
C GLN A 105 -0.07 10.88 -0.98
N TYR A 106 -0.97 10.11 -0.34
CA TYR A 106 -2.15 10.64 0.36
C TYR A 106 -1.82 11.45 1.62
N GLU A 107 -0.59 11.41 2.09
CA GLU A 107 -0.06 12.23 3.18
C GLU A 107 0.17 13.70 2.77
N LEU A 108 0.25 13.99 1.48
CA LEU A 108 0.47 15.34 0.98
C LEU A 108 -0.83 16.17 0.96
N LYS A 109 -0.69 17.49 1.16
CA LYS A 109 -1.81 18.44 1.12
C LYS A 109 -2.61 18.37 -0.19
N ALA A 110 -1.92 18.22 -1.31
CA ALA A 110 -2.55 18.08 -2.63
C ALA A 110 -3.46 16.85 -2.75
N ASN A 111 -3.26 15.83 -1.94
CA ASN A 111 -4.04 14.58 -1.91
C ASN A 111 -4.83 14.42 -0.59
N GLY A 112 -5.11 15.52 0.11
CA GLY A 112 -6.07 15.61 1.20
C GLY A 112 -5.54 15.35 2.60
N CYS A 113 -4.24 15.16 2.82
CA CYS A 113 -3.66 14.85 4.14
C CYS A 113 -4.44 13.73 4.85
N ILE A 114 -4.70 12.62 4.16
CA ILE A 114 -5.62 11.58 4.64
C ILE A 114 -5.17 10.97 5.97
N PRO A 115 -3.93 10.48 6.14
CA PRO A 115 -3.51 9.90 7.42
C PRO A 115 -3.63 10.90 8.57
N GLN A 116 -3.22 12.15 8.36
CA GLN A 116 -3.29 13.20 9.39
C GLN A 116 -4.75 13.52 9.79
N SER A 117 -5.70 13.36 8.86
CA SER A 117 -7.13 13.60 9.14
C SER A 117 -7.78 12.49 9.97
N PHE A 118 -7.14 11.33 10.14
CA PHE A 118 -7.69 10.14 10.81
C PHE A 118 -6.66 9.54 11.80
N PRO A 119 -6.37 10.21 12.92
CA PRO A 119 -5.32 9.77 13.85
C PRO A 119 -5.61 8.42 14.54
N ASN A 120 -6.87 7.99 14.60
CA ASN A 120 -7.27 6.71 15.19
C ASN A 120 -7.26 5.54 14.18
N ILE A 121 -6.92 5.79 12.92
CA ILE A 121 -6.74 4.74 11.91
C ILE A 121 -5.24 4.54 11.69
N SER A 122 -4.79 3.30 11.73
CA SER A 122 -3.44 2.92 11.29
C SER A 122 -3.42 2.69 9.79
N PHE A 123 -2.53 3.39 9.09
CA PHE A 123 -2.34 3.24 7.64
C PHE A 123 -1.07 2.44 7.37
N ILE A 124 -1.14 1.52 6.42
CA ILE A 124 -0.02 0.68 5.99
C ILE A 124 -0.01 0.53 4.47
N ASP A 125 1.10 0.80 3.82
CA ASP A 125 1.22 0.62 2.37
C ASP A 125 2.63 0.21 1.95
N TYR A 126 2.73 -0.24 0.70
CA TYR A 126 4.01 -0.43 0.03
C TYR A 126 4.30 0.78 -0.87
N THR A 127 5.56 1.21 -0.90
CA THR A 127 5.97 2.30 -1.78
C THR A 127 7.23 1.96 -2.56
N LYS A 128 7.33 2.47 -3.78
CA LYS A 128 8.56 2.51 -4.57
C LYS A 128 9.23 3.87 -4.52
N ILE A 129 8.64 4.85 -3.84
CA ILE A 129 9.14 6.22 -3.75
C ILE A 129 10.02 6.34 -2.50
N ALA A 130 11.33 6.09 -2.63
CA ALA A 130 12.27 6.12 -1.51
C ALA A 130 12.31 7.47 -0.76
N LYS A 131 11.88 8.57 -1.38
CA LYS A 131 11.81 9.90 -0.73
C LYS A 131 10.72 10.02 0.33
N ARG A 132 9.73 9.10 0.35
CA ARG A 132 8.64 9.05 1.36
C ARG A 132 9.09 8.47 2.69
N LEU A 133 10.11 7.60 2.65
CA LEU A 133 10.55 6.84 3.82
C LEU A 133 11.00 7.77 4.95
N GLY A 134 10.47 7.54 6.15
CA GLY A 134 10.72 8.37 7.33
C GLY A 134 10.10 9.77 7.29
N LYS A 135 9.16 10.03 6.38
CA LYS A 135 8.48 11.34 6.24
C LYS A 135 6.96 11.26 6.30
N THR A 136 6.43 10.11 6.63
CA THR A 136 4.99 9.92 6.83
C THR A 136 4.58 10.27 8.25
N PRO A 137 3.30 10.61 8.51
CA PRO A 137 2.76 10.73 9.86
C PRO A 137 2.93 9.43 10.65
N ASP A 138 2.94 9.53 11.99
CA ASP A 138 3.19 8.39 12.90
C ASP A 138 2.20 7.23 12.71
N ASN A 139 0.98 7.54 12.29
CA ASN A 139 -0.06 6.55 11.99
C ASN A 139 -0.01 6.00 10.55
N TYR A 140 1.04 6.29 9.78
CA TYR A 140 1.20 5.79 8.40
C TYR A 140 2.54 5.10 8.20
N GLU A 141 2.54 3.79 8.24
CA GLU A 141 3.72 2.96 8.03
C GLU A 141 3.88 2.55 6.57
N LEU A 142 5.10 2.70 6.06
CA LEU A 142 5.45 2.31 4.69
C LEU A 142 6.46 1.17 4.69
N MET A 143 6.26 0.21 3.81
CA MET A 143 7.26 -0.79 3.42
C MET A 143 7.82 -0.44 2.05
N PHE A 144 9.15 -0.48 1.92
CA PHE A 144 9.77 -0.21 0.62
C PHE A 144 9.69 -1.43 -0.28
N SER A 145 9.11 -1.27 -1.47
CA SER A 145 8.98 -2.35 -2.45
C SER A 145 10.21 -2.42 -3.35
N PHE A 146 11.02 -3.46 -3.18
CA PHE A 146 12.26 -3.69 -3.92
C PHE A 146 12.02 -3.94 -5.42
N SER A 147 12.99 -3.56 -6.25
CA SER A 147 13.11 -4.00 -7.64
C SER A 147 14.59 -4.07 -8.05
N LYS A 148 14.92 -5.05 -8.90
CA LYS A 148 16.27 -5.21 -9.48
C LYS A 148 16.51 -4.30 -10.70
N ALA A 149 15.53 -3.52 -11.15
CA ALA A 149 15.67 -2.66 -12.33
C ALA A 149 16.88 -1.73 -12.21
N PRO A 150 17.79 -1.66 -13.19
CA PRO A 150 19.03 -0.88 -13.09
C PRO A 150 18.79 0.59 -12.77
N LYS A 151 17.78 1.22 -13.39
CA LYS A 151 17.40 2.62 -13.15
C LYS A 151 16.83 2.86 -11.74
N TYR A 152 16.41 1.80 -11.03
CA TYR A 152 15.84 1.88 -9.69
C TYR A 152 16.86 1.72 -8.56
N ARG A 153 18.15 1.36 -8.89
CA ARG A 153 19.21 1.10 -7.92
C ARG A 153 19.40 2.23 -6.89
N SER A 154 19.34 3.49 -7.34
CA SER A 154 19.49 4.64 -6.43
C SER A 154 18.39 4.71 -5.36
N SER A 155 17.16 4.32 -5.70
CA SER A 155 16.05 4.24 -4.74
C SER A 155 16.27 3.12 -3.73
N VAL A 156 16.77 1.96 -4.17
CA VAL A 156 17.13 0.84 -3.28
C VAL A 156 18.22 1.26 -2.30
N LEU A 157 19.29 1.89 -2.77
CA LEU A 157 20.39 2.37 -1.91
C LEU A 157 19.93 3.40 -0.88
N LYS A 158 18.96 4.26 -1.23
CA LYS A 158 18.35 5.19 -0.27
C LYS A 158 17.52 4.45 0.78
N ALA A 159 16.72 3.47 0.38
CA ALA A 159 15.90 2.68 1.30
C ALA A 159 16.76 1.85 2.27
N LEU A 160 17.88 1.31 1.82
CA LEU A 160 18.83 0.56 2.66
C LEU A 160 19.46 1.39 3.79
N LYS A 161 19.48 2.74 3.66
CA LYS A 161 19.95 3.67 4.69
C LYS A 161 18.91 4.00 5.76
N THR A 162 17.71 3.41 5.68
CA THR A 162 16.60 3.59 6.62
C THR A 162 16.30 2.27 7.32
N ASP A 163 15.63 2.32 8.46
CA ASP A 163 15.16 1.12 9.19
C ASP A 163 13.80 0.61 8.67
N VAL A 164 13.30 1.20 7.58
CA VAL A 164 12.02 0.81 6.98
C VAL A 164 12.09 -0.62 6.44
N PRO A 165 11.09 -1.47 6.70
CA PRO A 165 11.03 -2.82 6.14
C PRO A 165 11.05 -2.81 4.61
N ILE A 166 11.78 -3.77 4.01
CA ILE A 166 11.90 -3.91 2.56
C ILE A 166 11.17 -5.17 2.11
N SER A 167 10.14 -5.00 1.29
CA SER A 167 9.42 -6.11 0.66
C SER A 167 10.14 -6.58 -0.60
N VAL A 168 10.43 -7.88 -0.67
CA VAL A 168 11.15 -8.51 -1.78
C VAL A 168 10.39 -9.75 -2.22
N VAL A 169 10.27 -9.95 -3.52
CA VAL A 169 9.75 -11.21 -4.08
C VAL A 169 10.94 -12.11 -4.43
N PHE A 170 10.98 -13.29 -3.84
CA PHE A 170 11.96 -14.33 -4.14
C PHE A 170 11.36 -15.38 -5.06
N PHE A 171 12.16 -15.90 -5.97
CA PHE A 171 11.82 -17.03 -6.81
C PHE A 171 12.71 -18.22 -6.44
N GLY A 172 12.13 -19.40 -6.28
CA GLY A 172 12.88 -20.63 -5.97
C GLY A 172 13.22 -20.84 -4.49
N GLY A 173 12.70 -19.98 -3.60
CA GLY A 173 12.88 -20.14 -2.15
C GLY A 173 13.26 -18.86 -1.43
N MET A 174 12.97 -18.81 -0.15
CA MET A 174 13.23 -17.64 0.70
C MET A 174 14.56 -17.82 1.44
N PRO A 175 15.57 -16.93 1.25
CA PRO A 175 16.83 -17.01 1.97
C PRO A 175 16.64 -16.57 3.42
N LYS A 176 17.55 -16.96 4.33
CA LYS A 176 17.53 -16.48 5.72
C LYS A 176 17.89 -15.00 5.83
N ARG A 177 18.76 -14.52 4.96
CA ARG A 177 19.20 -13.10 4.93
C ARG A 177 19.26 -12.57 3.49
N PHE A 178 18.92 -11.29 3.31
CA PHE A 178 19.06 -10.57 2.04
C PHE A 178 19.42 -9.10 2.31
N LEU A 179 20.40 -8.56 1.57
CA LEU A 179 20.94 -7.20 1.75
C LEU A 179 21.30 -6.88 3.22
N ASN A 180 21.94 -7.82 3.91
CA ASN A 180 22.35 -7.78 5.32
C ASN A 180 21.19 -7.69 6.34
N ARG A 181 19.93 -7.92 5.93
CA ARG A 181 18.75 -7.96 6.78
C ARG A 181 18.21 -9.38 6.91
N GLU A 182 17.59 -9.69 8.04
CA GLU A 182 16.85 -10.91 8.22
C GLU A 182 15.64 -10.94 7.28
N VAL A 183 15.30 -12.11 6.75
CA VAL A 183 14.14 -12.29 5.86
C VAL A 183 13.04 -13.02 6.62
N VAL A 184 11.87 -12.39 6.65
CA VAL A 184 10.64 -12.94 7.24
C VAL A 184 9.59 -13.18 6.17
N ASP A 185 8.70 -14.15 6.40
CA ASP A 185 7.65 -14.51 5.46
C ASP A 185 6.54 -13.45 5.45
N GLY A 186 6.60 -12.54 4.46
CA GLY A 186 5.63 -11.46 4.26
C GLY A 186 4.26 -11.91 3.76
N ASP A 187 4.07 -13.19 3.40
CA ASP A 187 2.77 -13.70 2.95
C ASP A 187 1.87 -14.10 4.12
N LYS A 188 2.41 -14.18 5.33
CA LYS A 188 1.64 -14.48 6.54
C LYS A 188 0.69 -13.33 6.90
N SER A 189 1.21 -12.11 7.01
CA SER A 189 0.42 -10.91 7.32
C SER A 189 1.19 -9.63 7.03
N ASP A 190 0.49 -8.60 6.50
CA ASP A 190 1.08 -7.25 6.37
C ASP A 190 1.32 -6.60 7.74
N ILE A 191 0.50 -6.90 8.74
CA ILE A 191 0.53 -6.28 10.06
C ILE A 191 1.64 -6.87 10.93
N VAL A 192 1.82 -8.20 10.89
CA VAL A 192 2.91 -8.87 11.62
C VAL A 192 4.28 -8.38 11.14
N ASN A 193 4.40 -8.05 9.86
CA ASN A 193 5.64 -7.56 9.27
C ASN A 193 6.05 -6.17 9.78
N LEU A 194 5.13 -5.38 10.34
CA LEU A 194 5.41 -4.05 10.93
C LEU A 194 5.99 -4.14 12.35
N GLY A 195 5.77 -5.26 13.04
CA GLY A 195 6.35 -5.51 14.38
C GLY A 195 7.85 -5.83 14.37
N TYR A 196 8.43 -6.13 13.22
CA TYR A 196 9.87 -6.36 13.06
C TYR A 196 10.61 -5.03 12.77
N LYS A 197 10.52 -4.09 13.70
CA LYS A 197 11.51 -3.01 13.80
C LYS A 197 12.73 -3.63 14.50
N ASN A 198 13.82 -3.82 13.73
CA ASN A 198 15.13 -4.18 14.27
C ASN A 198 15.68 -3.08 15.16
#